data_f7fef51f4ba92a1cef0e1fe2be8d62c5
#
_entry.id   f7fef51f4ba92a1cef0e1fe2be8d62c5
#
_cell.length_a   1.000
_cell.length_b   1.000
_cell.length_c   1.000
_cell.angle_alpha   90.00
_cell.angle_beta   90.00
_cell.angle_gamma   90.00
#
_symmetry.space_group_name_H-M   'P 1'
#
loop_
_entity.id
_entity.type
_entity.pdbx_description
1 polymer ?
#
loop_
_entity_poly.entity_id
_entity_poly.type
_entity_poly.pdbx_seq_one_letter_code
_entity_poly.pdbx_strand_id
1 'polypeptide(L)'
;MAPVHAPQETARLQALQSYAILDTPAEEAYDQLATLAARLCGTPMAVVNFLDSERQWFKAAVGVPFRQTDRAISFCTHALSGTRAPMVVADARQHPLFAVNPLVVGEPHVRLYACVPLITPEGAALGTLAVLDTVPRALTDEQLEGLKILAGQVMVLLELRRQQRLLSQLVQERDQMHAELVDQSETLRVAGSIARIGGWSLELPARQLNWSQEIVDTFGLAGRTGPVAQILALHTPPYRPALEQALEECIRHGTPFDMKSEVLLAGERHFWVRTAGLAVRDAQGRVVRVQGAFRTSPRSTRPTRRCA
;
A
#
# COMPACT_ATOMS: atom_id res chain seq x y z
N MET A 1 -9.24 0.10 42.03
CA MET A 1 -8.78 -0.02 40.62
C MET A 1 -7.65 0.97 40.41
N ALA A 2 -6.43 0.53 40.18
CA ALA A 2 -5.39 1.43 39.69
C ALA A 2 -5.78 1.86 38.26
N PRO A 3 -5.81 3.16 37.92
CA PRO A 3 -6.07 3.58 36.56
C PRO A 3 -4.95 3.03 35.68
N VAL A 4 -5.31 2.27 34.67
CA VAL A 4 -4.41 2.00 33.54
C VAL A 4 -3.94 3.38 33.08
N HIS A 5 -2.62 3.61 33.04
CA HIS A 5 -2.11 4.91 32.60
C HIS A 5 -2.72 5.27 31.26
N ALA A 6 -3.45 6.37 31.20
CA ALA A 6 -4.22 6.80 30.02
C ALA A 6 -3.45 6.71 28.68
N PRO A 7 -2.12 7.01 28.64
CA PRO A 7 -1.33 6.84 27.41
C PRO A 7 -1.16 5.39 26.96
N GLN A 8 -1.06 4.44 27.89
CA GLN A 8 -0.91 3.00 27.54
C GLN A 8 -2.21 2.43 26.99
N GLU A 9 -3.35 2.82 27.54
CA GLU A 9 -4.66 2.41 27.05
C GLU A 9 -4.95 2.99 25.65
N THR A 10 -4.61 4.24 25.42
CA THR A 10 -4.75 4.86 24.10
C THR A 10 -3.92 4.11 23.05
N ALA A 11 -2.66 3.79 23.35
CA ALA A 11 -1.80 3.02 22.45
C ALA A 11 -2.36 1.61 22.19
N ARG A 12 -2.89 0.94 23.22
CA ARG A 12 -3.54 -0.37 23.12
C ARG A 12 -4.76 -0.33 22.20
N LEU A 13 -5.63 0.67 22.38
CA LEU A 13 -6.82 0.86 21.53
C LEU A 13 -6.46 1.20 20.09
N GLN A 14 -5.43 2.02 19.86
CA GLN A 14 -4.91 2.27 18.52
C GLN A 14 -4.37 1.01 17.86
N ALA A 15 -3.63 0.18 18.61
CA ALA A 15 -3.19 -1.13 18.15
C ALA A 15 -4.40 -2.00 17.76
N LEU A 16 -5.42 -2.13 18.63
CA LEU A 16 -6.63 -2.91 18.34
C LEU A 16 -7.34 -2.40 17.05
N GLN A 17 -7.48 -1.10 16.90
CA GLN A 17 -8.08 -0.48 15.69
C GLN A 17 -7.30 -0.81 14.42
N SER A 18 -5.97 -0.89 14.48
CA SER A 18 -5.14 -1.23 13.30
C SER A 18 -5.41 -2.62 12.76
N TYR A 19 -5.84 -3.56 13.58
CA TYR A 19 -6.25 -4.91 13.16
C TYR A 19 -7.65 -4.93 12.53
N ALA A 20 -8.49 -3.93 12.79
CA ALA A 20 -9.87 -3.81 12.32
C ALA A 20 -10.63 -5.15 12.43
N ILE A 21 -10.54 -5.77 13.60
CA ILE A 21 -11.16 -7.06 13.89
C ILE A 21 -12.55 -6.91 14.50
N LEU A 22 -12.81 -5.79 15.18
CA LEU A 22 -14.08 -5.52 15.83
C LEU A 22 -15.21 -5.46 14.79
N ASP A 23 -16.38 -5.94 15.19
CA ASP A 23 -17.62 -5.94 14.41
C ASP A 23 -17.51 -6.66 13.04
N THR A 24 -16.51 -7.53 12.89
CA THR A 24 -16.37 -8.35 11.69
C THR A 24 -17.23 -9.61 11.77
N PRO A 25 -17.67 -10.17 10.63
CA PRO A 25 -18.38 -11.43 10.60
C PRO A 25 -17.62 -12.56 11.30
N ALA A 26 -18.36 -13.60 11.71
CA ALA A 26 -17.74 -14.83 12.21
C ALA A 26 -16.81 -15.43 11.14
N GLU A 27 -15.69 -15.98 11.59
CA GLU A 27 -14.72 -16.66 10.74
C GLU A 27 -14.41 -18.03 11.34
N GLU A 28 -14.59 -19.06 10.54
CA GLU A 28 -14.48 -20.46 10.96
C GLU A 28 -13.15 -20.77 11.66
N ALA A 29 -12.05 -20.16 11.23
CA ALA A 29 -10.73 -20.38 11.82
C ALA A 29 -10.68 -19.99 13.31
N TYR A 30 -11.32 -18.89 13.70
CA TYR A 30 -11.39 -18.48 15.11
C TYR A 30 -12.36 -19.35 15.90
N ASP A 31 -13.50 -19.76 15.31
CA ASP A 31 -14.47 -20.64 15.94
C ASP A 31 -13.84 -22.03 16.20
N GLN A 32 -13.04 -22.55 15.27
CA GLN A 32 -12.29 -23.80 15.44
C GLN A 32 -11.26 -23.71 16.56
N LEU A 33 -10.52 -22.62 16.69
CA LEU A 33 -9.57 -22.41 17.77
C LEU A 33 -10.26 -22.33 19.15
N ALA A 34 -11.39 -21.62 19.24
CA ALA A 34 -12.18 -21.58 20.46
C ALA A 34 -12.74 -22.97 20.82
N THR A 35 -13.23 -23.71 19.84
CA THR A 35 -13.72 -25.08 20.01
C THR A 35 -12.62 -26.02 20.52
N LEU A 36 -11.42 -25.91 19.94
CA LEU A 36 -10.27 -26.71 20.33
C LEU A 36 -9.81 -26.36 21.76
N ALA A 37 -9.82 -25.08 22.13
CA ALA A 37 -9.51 -24.64 23.50
C ALA A 37 -10.50 -25.23 24.53
N ALA A 38 -11.81 -25.19 24.23
CA ALA A 38 -12.83 -25.80 25.08
C ALA A 38 -12.60 -27.31 25.27
N ARG A 39 -12.34 -28.02 24.15
CA ARG A 39 -12.08 -29.49 24.19
C ARG A 39 -10.80 -29.83 24.94
N LEU A 40 -9.70 -29.11 24.70
CA LEU A 40 -8.42 -29.32 25.35
C LEU A 40 -8.52 -29.18 26.87
N CYS A 41 -9.25 -28.15 27.32
CA CYS A 41 -9.44 -27.91 28.75
C CYS A 41 -10.62 -28.71 29.35
N GLY A 42 -11.43 -29.40 28.53
CA GLY A 42 -12.62 -30.10 28.98
C GLY A 42 -13.70 -29.17 29.55
N THR A 43 -13.78 -27.93 29.03
CA THR A 43 -14.72 -26.91 29.50
C THR A 43 -15.88 -26.73 28.52
N PRO A 44 -17.09 -26.37 28.99
CA PRO A 44 -18.25 -26.17 28.14
C PRO A 44 -18.18 -24.85 27.35
N MET A 45 -17.35 -23.89 27.76
CA MET A 45 -17.29 -22.57 27.21
C MET A 45 -15.85 -22.15 26.85
N ALA A 46 -15.70 -21.51 25.69
CA ALA A 46 -14.46 -20.85 25.28
C ALA A 46 -14.76 -19.61 24.42
N VAL A 47 -13.93 -18.59 24.52
CA VAL A 47 -14.07 -17.36 23.76
C VAL A 47 -12.74 -16.84 23.27
N VAL A 48 -12.71 -16.34 22.04
CA VAL A 48 -11.69 -15.41 21.54
C VAL A 48 -12.30 -14.03 21.60
N ASN A 49 -11.77 -13.17 22.45
CA ASN A 49 -12.35 -11.85 22.67
C ASN A 49 -11.32 -10.73 22.56
N PHE A 50 -11.83 -9.54 22.27
CA PHE A 50 -11.07 -8.29 22.20
C PHE A 50 -11.68 -7.27 23.14
N LEU A 51 -10.82 -6.51 23.83
CA LEU A 51 -11.23 -5.52 24.81
C LEU A 51 -11.23 -4.12 24.15
N ASP A 52 -12.41 -3.63 23.81
CA ASP A 52 -12.65 -2.28 23.29
C ASP A 52 -12.69 -1.24 24.44
N SER A 53 -12.96 0.02 24.12
CA SER A 53 -13.09 1.12 25.09
C SER A 53 -14.19 0.86 26.12
N GLU A 54 -15.33 0.36 25.69
CA GLU A 54 -16.53 0.22 26.54
C GLU A 54 -17.04 -1.21 26.65
N ARG A 55 -16.60 -2.11 25.78
CA ARG A 55 -17.10 -3.49 25.68
C ARG A 55 -15.97 -4.49 25.51
N GLN A 56 -16.27 -5.73 25.88
CA GLN A 56 -15.56 -6.91 25.46
C GLN A 56 -16.33 -7.55 24.31
N TRP A 57 -15.73 -7.59 23.14
CA TRP A 57 -16.34 -8.14 21.93
C TRP A 57 -15.75 -9.53 21.60
N PHE A 58 -16.61 -10.48 21.20
CA PHE A 58 -16.22 -11.87 20.98
C PHE A 58 -16.14 -12.15 19.48
N LYS A 59 -14.94 -12.44 18.99
CA LYS A 59 -14.70 -12.90 17.63
C LYS A 59 -15.18 -14.34 17.45
N ALA A 60 -14.95 -15.18 18.45
CA ALA A 60 -15.45 -16.54 18.52
C ALA A 60 -16.01 -16.81 19.93
N ALA A 61 -17.10 -17.54 20.03
CA ALA A 61 -17.74 -17.91 21.28
C ALA A 61 -18.37 -19.30 21.16
N VAL A 62 -17.96 -20.21 22.03
CA VAL A 62 -18.46 -21.58 22.17
C VAL A 62 -19.13 -21.68 23.52
N GLY A 63 -20.37 -22.20 23.57
CA GLY A 63 -21.13 -22.38 24.81
C GLY A 63 -21.57 -21.09 25.51
N VAL A 64 -21.36 -19.91 24.88
CA VAL A 64 -21.76 -18.62 25.44
C VAL A 64 -22.86 -18.02 24.56
N PRO A 65 -24.02 -17.58 25.12
CA PRO A 65 -25.18 -17.15 24.36
C PRO A 65 -25.11 -15.70 23.83
N PHE A 66 -24.05 -14.95 24.14
CA PHE A 66 -23.87 -13.56 23.78
C PHE A 66 -22.55 -13.33 23.03
N ARG A 67 -22.51 -12.26 22.25
CA ARG A 67 -21.32 -11.90 21.41
C ARG A 67 -20.54 -10.71 21.96
N GLN A 68 -21.02 -10.10 23.03
CA GLN A 68 -20.31 -9.02 23.73
C GLN A 68 -20.81 -8.90 25.16
N THR A 69 -20.00 -8.28 26.00
CA THR A 69 -20.35 -7.88 27.36
C THR A 69 -19.86 -6.46 27.61
N ASP A 70 -20.41 -5.82 28.64
CA ASP A 70 -19.86 -4.56 29.13
C ASP A 70 -18.41 -4.81 29.62
N ARG A 71 -17.54 -3.87 29.34
CA ARG A 71 -16.14 -3.89 29.79
C ARG A 71 -16.03 -3.95 31.32
N ALA A 72 -16.96 -3.28 32.03
CA ALA A 72 -16.94 -3.21 33.49
C ALA A 72 -17.08 -4.60 34.17
N ILE A 73 -17.77 -5.55 33.54
CA ILE A 73 -17.94 -6.92 34.04
C ILE A 73 -16.96 -7.91 33.46
N SER A 74 -16.05 -7.47 32.58
CA SER A 74 -15.11 -8.32 31.89
C SER A 74 -13.98 -8.80 32.79
N PHE A 75 -13.79 -10.11 32.89
CA PHE A 75 -12.64 -10.73 33.56
C PHE A 75 -11.32 -10.37 32.87
N CYS A 76 -11.33 -10.25 31.51
CA CYS A 76 -10.13 -9.99 30.75
C CYS A 76 -9.55 -8.59 30.99
N THR A 77 -10.34 -7.62 31.46
CA THR A 77 -9.85 -6.29 31.86
C THR A 77 -8.73 -6.43 32.91
N HIS A 78 -8.88 -7.36 33.87
CA HIS A 78 -7.88 -7.60 34.89
C HIS A 78 -6.66 -8.34 34.34
N ALA A 79 -6.86 -9.31 33.45
CA ALA A 79 -5.77 -10.03 32.79
C ALA A 79 -4.88 -9.12 31.96
N LEU A 80 -5.48 -8.12 31.27
CA LEU A 80 -4.75 -7.18 30.39
C LEU A 80 -4.09 -6.04 31.16
N SER A 81 -4.56 -5.72 32.36
CA SER A 81 -4.00 -4.66 33.23
C SER A 81 -2.78 -5.10 34.01
N GLY A 82 -2.52 -6.40 34.11
CA GLY A 82 -1.48 -7.03 34.94
C GLY A 82 -0.19 -7.34 34.20
N THR A 83 0.42 -8.45 34.59
CA THR A 83 1.72 -8.93 34.09
C THR A 83 1.71 -9.43 32.65
N ARG A 84 0.57 -9.42 31.97
CA ARG A 84 0.36 -10.03 30.63
C ARG A 84 0.65 -11.54 30.60
N ALA A 85 0.71 -12.17 31.79
CA ALA A 85 0.82 -13.61 31.94
C ALA A 85 -0.57 -14.26 31.84
N PRO A 86 -0.66 -15.54 31.55
CA PRO A 86 -1.89 -16.29 31.69
C PRO A 86 -2.49 -16.13 33.10
N MET A 87 -3.82 -15.97 33.15
CA MET A 87 -4.55 -15.88 34.43
C MET A 87 -5.44 -17.11 34.55
N VAL A 88 -5.34 -17.78 35.71
CA VAL A 88 -6.17 -18.94 36.05
C VAL A 88 -6.86 -18.69 37.38
N VAL A 89 -8.18 -18.76 37.39
CA VAL A 89 -9.06 -18.62 38.55
C VAL A 89 -9.88 -19.89 38.65
N ALA A 90 -9.46 -20.80 39.52
CA ALA A 90 -10.06 -22.12 39.67
C ALA A 90 -11.50 -22.08 40.25
N ASP A 91 -11.79 -21.12 41.12
CA ASP A 91 -13.13 -20.83 41.63
C ASP A 91 -13.32 -19.31 41.77
N ALA A 92 -14.07 -18.73 40.88
CA ALA A 92 -14.33 -17.29 40.82
C ALA A 92 -15.06 -16.74 42.05
N ARG A 93 -15.77 -17.58 42.80
CA ARG A 93 -16.44 -17.18 44.06
C ARG A 93 -15.44 -16.87 45.18
N GLN A 94 -14.26 -17.47 45.12
CA GLN A 94 -13.20 -17.27 46.10
C GLN A 94 -12.20 -16.19 45.70
N HIS A 95 -12.34 -15.64 44.51
CA HIS A 95 -11.42 -14.62 43.99
C HIS A 95 -11.87 -13.22 44.42
N PRO A 96 -11.02 -12.41 45.08
CA PRO A 96 -11.44 -11.12 45.65
C PRO A 96 -12.06 -10.14 44.65
N LEU A 97 -11.64 -10.18 43.40
CA LEU A 97 -12.13 -9.27 42.33
C LEU A 97 -13.38 -9.82 41.62
N PHE A 98 -13.62 -11.13 41.65
CA PHE A 98 -14.65 -11.78 40.83
C PHE A 98 -15.84 -12.31 41.59
N ALA A 99 -15.74 -12.48 42.91
CA ALA A 99 -16.80 -13.06 43.74
C ALA A 99 -18.15 -12.33 43.60
N VAL A 100 -18.13 -11.00 43.34
CA VAL A 100 -19.32 -10.17 43.17
C VAL A 100 -19.63 -9.85 41.71
N ASN A 101 -18.89 -10.44 40.75
CA ASN A 101 -19.08 -10.20 39.34
C ASN A 101 -20.45 -10.73 38.88
N PRO A 102 -21.24 -9.98 38.07
CA PRO A 102 -22.54 -10.42 37.58
C PRO A 102 -22.52 -11.80 36.88
N LEU A 103 -21.45 -12.16 36.18
CA LEU A 103 -21.29 -13.46 35.53
C LEU A 103 -20.98 -14.60 36.48
N VAL A 104 -20.65 -14.30 37.76
CA VAL A 104 -20.40 -15.27 38.84
C VAL A 104 -21.62 -15.44 39.72
N VAL A 105 -22.28 -14.34 40.08
CA VAL A 105 -23.47 -14.38 40.97
C VAL A 105 -24.73 -14.68 40.20
N GLY A 106 -24.81 -14.29 38.94
CA GLY A 106 -25.90 -14.54 37.98
C GLY A 106 -25.45 -15.49 36.85
N GLU A 107 -26.35 -15.65 35.85
CA GLU A 107 -26.07 -16.46 34.67
C GLU A 107 -24.82 -15.93 33.90
N PRO A 108 -23.92 -16.82 33.44
CA PRO A 108 -23.98 -18.29 33.44
C PRO A 108 -23.37 -18.96 34.69
N HIS A 109 -23.18 -18.26 35.80
CA HIS A 109 -22.60 -18.77 37.03
C HIS A 109 -21.18 -19.28 36.86
N VAL A 110 -20.29 -18.46 36.27
CA VAL A 110 -18.88 -18.81 36.04
C VAL A 110 -18.18 -19.20 37.35
N ARG A 111 -17.48 -20.32 37.32
CA ARG A 111 -16.62 -20.82 38.43
C ARG A 111 -15.17 -20.85 38.00
N LEU A 112 -14.82 -21.58 36.97
CA LEU A 112 -13.51 -21.54 36.36
C LEU A 112 -13.45 -20.39 35.36
N TYR A 113 -12.40 -19.58 35.40
CA TYR A 113 -11.97 -18.71 34.35
C TYR A 113 -10.47 -18.86 34.13
N ALA A 114 -10.06 -19.23 32.90
CA ALA A 114 -8.65 -19.26 32.54
C ALA A 114 -8.45 -18.58 31.20
N CYS A 115 -7.46 -17.72 31.10
CA CYS A 115 -7.20 -17.00 29.86
C CYS A 115 -5.72 -16.80 29.59
N VAL A 116 -5.41 -16.67 28.29
CA VAL A 116 -4.11 -16.26 27.76
C VAL A 116 -4.29 -14.95 26.99
N PRO A 117 -3.54 -13.89 27.33
CA PRO A 117 -3.58 -12.63 26.62
C PRO A 117 -3.11 -12.78 25.18
N LEU A 118 -3.78 -12.06 24.26
CA LEU A 118 -3.43 -11.93 22.86
C LEU A 118 -2.54 -10.69 22.70
N ILE A 119 -1.24 -10.90 22.56
CA ILE A 119 -0.22 -9.87 22.60
C ILE A 119 0.38 -9.69 21.21
N THR A 120 0.39 -8.45 20.70
CA THR A 120 1.01 -8.13 19.41
C THR A 120 2.54 -8.20 19.49
N PRO A 121 3.25 -8.28 18.36
CA PRO A 121 4.71 -8.22 18.32
C PRO A 121 5.28 -6.98 19.02
N GLU A 122 4.55 -5.85 18.96
CA GLU A 122 4.92 -4.58 19.60
C GLU A 122 4.59 -4.56 21.12
N GLY A 123 3.97 -5.64 21.64
CA GLY A 123 3.67 -5.80 23.04
C GLY A 123 2.31 -5.25 23.49
N ALA A 124 1.41 -4.88 22.59
CA ALA A 124 0.05 -4.46 22.96
C ALA A 124 -0.84 -5.68 23.22
N ALA A 125 -1.54 -5.72 24.38
CA ALA A 125 -2.49 -6.77 24.71
C ALA A 125 -3.89 -6.39 24.19
N LEU A 126 -4.37 -7.07 23.16
CA LEU A 126 -5.61 -6.72 22.44
C LEU A 126 -6.86 -7.34 23.09
N GLY A 127 -6.71 -8.52 23.66
CA GLY A 127 -7.80 -9.35 24.18
C GLY A 127 -7.27 -10.64 24.76
N THR A 128 -8.12 -11.66 24.82
CA THR A 128 -7.73 -12.98 25.38
C THR A 128 -8.35 -14.13 24.58
N LEU A 129 -7.66 -15.28 24.59
CA LEU A 129 -8.28 -16.58 24.43
C LEU A 129 -8.62 -17.09 25.85
N ALA A 130 -9.88 -17.35 26.13
CA ALA A 130 -10.33 -17.77 27.46
C ALA A 130 -11.21 -19.00 27.37
N VAL A 131 -11.10 -19.84 28.42
CA VAL A 131 -12.00 -20.98 28.71
C VAL A 131 -12.71 -20.74 30.04
N LEU A 132 -13.98 -21.14 30.09
CA LEU A 132 -14.83 -20.93 31.26
C LEU A 132 -15.61 -22.20 31.56
N ASP A 133 -15.93 -22.38 32.85
CA ASP A 133 -16.78 -23.46 33.32
C ASP A 133 -17.72 -22.99 34.45
N THR A 134 -18.85 -23.63 34.58
CA THR A 134 -19.80 -23.44 35.69
C THR A 134 -19.47 -24.30 36.93
N VAL A 135 -18.44 -25.12 36.83
CA VAL A 135 -17.90 -25.95 37.96
C VAL A 135 -16.48 -25.47 38.28
N PRO A 136 -16.10 -25.38 39.57
CA PRO A 136 -14.72 -25.11 39.94
C PRO A 136 -13.79 -26.20 39.40
N ARG A 137 -12.65 -25.79 38.87
CA ARG A 137 -11.70 -26.70 38.25
C ARG A 137 -10.29 -26.09 38.24
N ALA A 138 -9.29 -26.94 38.42
CA ALA A 138 -7.90 -26.59 38.15
C ALA A 138 -7.53 -27.05 36.73
N LEU A 139 -6.76 -26.24 35.99
CA LEU A 139 -6.13 -26.66 34.75
C LEU A 139 -4.78 -27.31 35.05
N THR A 140 -4.42 -28.31 34.25
CA THR A 140 -3.07 -28.86 34.25
C THR A 140 -2.09 -27.93 33.53
N ASP A 141 -0.79 -28.09 33.80
CA ASP A 141 0.25 -27.33 33.08
C ASP A 141 0.20 -27.59 31.57
N GLU A 142 -0.11 -28.82 31.15
CA GLU A 142 -0.28 -29.19 29.73
C GLU A 142 -1.45 -28.45 29.07
N GLN A 143 -2.59 -28.33 29.79
CA GLN A 143 -3.75 -27.58 29.30
C GLN A 143 -3.44 -26.10 29.18
N LEU A 144 -2.73 -25.53 30.14
CA LEU A 144 -2.33 -24.13 30.13
C LEU A 144 -1.33 -23.85 28.98
N GLU A 145 -0.37 -24.76 28.76
CA GLU A 145 0.58 -24.65 27.66
C GLU A 145 -0.12 -24.77 26.31
N GLY A 146 -1.06 -25.70 26.18
CA GLY A 146 -1.90 -25.81 24.99
C GLY A 146 -2.70 -24.54 24.71
N LEU A 147 -3.26 -23.90 25.76
CA LEU A 147 -3.96 -22.60 25.59
C LEU A 147 -3.00 -21.49 25.09
N LYS A 148 -1.75 -21.47 25.56
CA LYS A 148 -0.74 -20.50 25.07
C LYS A 148 -0.44 -20.72 23.58
N ILE A 149 -0.29 -21.98 23.17
CA ILE A 149 -0.08 -22.31 21.75
C ILE A 149 -1.28 -21.84 20.91
N LEU A 150 -2.51 -22.11 21.34
CA LEU A 150 -3.72 -21.69 20.64
C LEU A 150 -3.86 -20.17 20.59
N ALA A 151 -3.53 -19.46 21.69
CA ALA A 151 -3.51 -17.99 21.68
C ALA A 151 -2.47 -17.44 20.69
N GLY A 152 -1.31 -18.10 20.59
CA GLY A 152 -0.33 -17.81 19.54
C GLY A 152 -0.89 -17.97 18.13
N GLN A 153 -1.68 -19.02 17.87
CA GLN A 153 -2.34 -19.22 16.58
C GLN A 153 -3.41 -18.14 16.28
N VAL A 154 -4.15 -17.70 17.29
CA VAL A 154 -5.08 -16.57 17.15
C VAL A 154 -4.30 -15.32 16.70
N MET A 155 -3.13 -15.05 17.31
CA MET A 155 -2.31 -13.91 16.93
C MET A 155 -1.76 -14.03 15.50
N VAL A 156 -1.33 -15.23 15.08
CA VAL A 156 -0.90 -15.48 13.69
C VAL A 156 -2.01 -15.17 12.70
N LEU A 157 -3.25 -15.59 12.96
CA LEU A 157 -4.40 -15.29 12.12
C LEU A 157 -4.68 -13.78 12.06
N LEU A 158 -4.56 -13.08 13.18
CA LEU A 158 -4.74 -11.63 13.24
C LEU A 158 -3.68 -10.89 12.42
N GLU A 159 -2.42 -11.27 12.55
CA GLU A 159 -1.32 -10.68 11.78
C GLU A 159 -1.49 -10.92 10.28
N LEU A 160 -1.83 -12.15 9.90
CA LEU A 160 -2.09 -12.48 8.50
C LEU A 160 -3.24 -11.64 7.93
N ARG A 161 -4.33 -11.48 8.68
CA ARG A 161 -5.45 -10.62 8.30
C ARG A 161 -5.03 -9.17 8.12
N ARG A 162 -4.22 -8.63 9.05
CA ARG A 162 -3.71 -7.26 8.99
C ARG A 162 -2.85 -7.06 7.75
N GLN A 163 -1.91 -7.98 7.49
CA GLN A 163 -1.03 -7.94 6.32
C GLN A 163 -1.80 -8.03 5.01
N GLN A 164 -2.78 -8.93 4.93
CA GLN A 164 -3.62 -9.07 3.74
C GLN A 164 -4.41 -7.80 3.43
N ARG A 165 -4.98 -7.15 4.45
CA ARG A 165 -5.69 -5.87 4.27
C ARG A 165 -4.76 -4.77 3.79
N LEU A 166 -3.58 -4.62 4.42
CA LEU A 166 -2.60 -3.62 4.04
C LEU A 166 -2.14 -3.83 2.59
N LEU A 167 -1.84 -5.08 2.21
CA LEU A 167 -1.47 -5.42 0.85
C LEU A 167 -2.58 -5.07 -0.16
N SER A 168 -3.83 -5.38 0.17
CA SER A 168 -4.98 -5.04 -0.68
C SER A 168 -5.13 -3.52 -0.87
N GLN A 169 -4.92 -2.73 0.18
CA GLN A 169 -4.93 -1.27 0.11
C GLN A 169 -3.81 -0.73 -0.79
N LEU A 170 -2.58 -1.21 -0.60
CA LEU A 170 -1.43 -0.81 -1.42
C LEU A 170 -1.60 -1.16 -2.90
N VAL A 171 -2.17 -2.34 -3.20
CA VAL A 171 -2.50 -2.75 -4.57
C VAL A 171 -3.54 -1.80 -5.17
N GLN A 172 -4.58 -1.47 -4.42
CA GLN A 172 -5.63 -0.55 -4.89
C GLN A 172 -5.08 0.86 -5.14
N GLU A 173 -4.26 1.40 -4.24
CA GLU A 173 -3.60 2.70 -4.42
C GLU A 173 -2.68 2.71 -5.65
N ARG A 174 -1.89 1.63 -5.84
CA ARG A 174 -1.06 1.46 -7.03
C ARG A 174 -1.88 1.48 -8.31
N ASP A 175 -3.00 0.74 -8.34
CA ASP A 175 -3.83 0.63 -9.53
C ASP A 175 -4.50 1.97 -9.87
N GLN A 176 -4.92 2.73 -8.86
CA GLN A 176 -5.45 4.08 -9.05
C GLN A 176 -4.39 5.03 -9.64
N MET A 177 -3.18 5.06 -9.05
CA MET A 177 -2.08 5.87 -9.56
C MET A 177 -1.68 5.47 -10.98
N HIS A 178 -1.67 4.16 -11.28
CA HIS A 178 -1.37 3.67 -12.62
C HIS A 178 -2.42 4.11 -13.65
N ALA A 179 -3.70 4.00 -13.30
CA ALA A 179 -4.79 4.45 -14.18
C ALA A 179 -4.70 5.97 -14.46
N GLU A 180 -4.38 6.77 -13.44
CA GLU A 180 -4.20 8.21 -13.60
C GLU A 180 -3.01 8.55 -14.51
N LEU A 181 -1.87 7.86 -14.36
CA LEU A 181 -0.72 8.04 -15.24
C LEU A 181 -1.02 7.66 -16.69
N VAL A 182 -1.79 6.60 -16.92
CA VAL A 182 -2.22 6.19 -18.25
C VAL A 182 -3.12 7.24 -18.87
N ASP A 183 -4.10 7.78 -18.15
CA ASP A 183 -5.01 8.83 -18.61
C ASP A 183 -4.26 10.12 -18.95
N GLN A 184 -3.34 10.55 -18.07
CA GLN A 184 -2.49 11.73 -18.34
C GLN A 184 -1.62 11.53 -19.58
N SER A 185 -1.01 10.35 -19.73
CA SER A 185 -0.19 10.01 -20.90
C SER A 185 -1.00 10.04 -22.19
N GLU A 186 -2.22 9.48 -22.15
CA GLU A 186 -3.12 9.47 -23.30
C GLU A 186 -3.59 10.89 -23.68
N THR A 187 -3.94 11.70 -22.67
CA THR A 187 -4.30 13.11 -22.88
C THR A 187 -3.17 13.88 -23.55
N LEU A 188 -1.93 13.72 -23.06
CA LEU A 188 -0.76 14.36 -23.67
C LEU A 188 -0.51 13.86 -25.08
N ARG A 189 -0.69 12.57 -25.35
CA ARG A 189 -0.57 11.96 -26.67
C ARG A 189 -1.59 12.56 -27.66
N VAL A 190 -2.85 12.65 -27.24
CA VAL A 190 -3.92 13.25 -28.07
C VAL A 190 -3.63 14.72 -28.34
N ALA A 191 -3.25 15.48 -27.31
CA ALA A 191 -2.89 16.90 -27.47
C ALA A 191 -1.70 17.09 -28.43
N GLY A 192 -0.65 16.25 -28.28
CA GLY A 192 0.52 16.24 -29.19
C GLY A 192 0.14 15.95 -30.64
N SER A 193 -0.71 14.95 -30.85
CA SER A 193 -1.21 14.57 -32.17
C SER A 193 -2.01 15.72 -32.85
N ILE A 194 -2.95 16.34 -32.11
CA ILE A 194 -3.75 17.46 -32.60
C ILE A 194 -2.86 18.66 -32.92
N ALA A 195 -1.91 18.98 -32.06
CA ALA A 195 -0.98 20.09 -32.23
C ALA A 195 0.13 19.81 -33.26
N ARG A 196 0.23 18.57 -33.76
CA ARG A 196 1.32 18.08 -34.62
C ARG A 196 2.70 18.32 -33.97
N ILE A 197 2.78 18.05 -32.71
CA ILE A 197 4.01 18.15 -31.91
C ILE A 197 4.47 16.74 -31.60
N GLY A 198 5.69 16.40 -32.02
CA GLY A 198 6.36 15.19 -31.62
C GLY A 198 7.37 15.45 -30.50
N GLY A 199 7.48 14.54 -29.54
CA GLY A 199 8.49 14.57 -28.51
C GLY A 199 9.72 13.74 -28.88
N TRP A 200 10.90 14.19 -28.45
CA TRP A 200 12.14 13.41 -28.60
C TRP A 200 13.00 13.50 -27.34
N SER A 201 13.83 12.48 -27.11
CA SER A 201 14.83 12.48 -26.05
C SER A 201 16.10 11.78 -26.51
N LEU A 202 17.25 12.38 -26.14
CA LEU A 202 18.59 11.86 -26.39
C LEU A 202 19.18 11.37 -25.05
N GLU A 203 19.36 10.07 -24.91
CA GLU A 203 19.96 9.47 -23.73
C GLU A 203 21.49 9.54 -23.80
N LEU A 204 22.11 10.04 -22.76
CA LEU A 204 23.56 10.11 -22.61
C LEU A 204 24.01 9.09 -21.53
N PRO A 205 25.12 8.37 -21.70
CA PRO A 205 26.17 8.49 -22.74
C PRO A 205 25.94 7.69 -24.03
N ALA A 206 24.86 6.89 -24.10
CA ALA A 206 24.60 5.99 -25.26
C ALA A 206 24.40 6.73 -26.58
N ARG A 207 24.13 8.04 -26.55
CA ARG A 207 23.79 8.91 -27.69
C ARG A 207 22.66 8.32 -28.54
N GLN A 208 21.74 7.65 -27.88
CA GLN A 208 20.55 7.05 -28.48
C GLN A 208 19.40 8.03 -28.43
N LEU A 209 18.86 8.35 -29.57
CA LEU A 209 17.70 9.23 -29.70
C LEU A 209 16.42 8.37 -29.70
N ASN A 210 15.48 8.75 -28.84
CA ASN A 210 14.11 8.22 -28.82
C ASN A 210 13.17 9.32 -29.31
N TRP A 211 12.14 8.95 -30.05
CA TRP A 211 11.12 9.87 -30.55
C TRP A 211 9.72 9.30 -30.48
N SER A 212 8.75 10.19 -30.41
CA SER A 212 7.34 9.81 -30.34
C SER A 212 6.82 9.27 -31.68
N GLN A 213 5.65 8.63 -31.64
CA GLN A 213 5.03 8.08 -32.84
C GLN A 213 4.75 9.14 -33.89
N GLU A 214 4.40 10.36 -33.48
CA GLU A 214 4.15 11.50 -34.37
C GLU A 214 5.39 11.86 -35.22
N ILE A 215 6.59 11.73 -34.65
CA ILE A 215 7.86 11.90 -35.38
C ILE A 215 8.07 10.76 -36.36
N VAL A 216 7.84 9.53 -35.94
CA VAL A 216 7.91 8.35 -36.82
C VAL A 216 7.01 8.50 -38.02
N ASP A 217 5.75 8.84 -37.82
CA ASP A 217 4.74 8.98 -38.86
C ASP A 217 5.04 10.18 -39.79
N THR A 218 5.55 11.27 -39.22
CA THR A 218 5.88 12.50 -39.98
C THR A 218 7.09 12.29 -40.90
N PHE A 219 8.13 11.63 -40.40
CA PHE A 219 9.39 11.42 -41.10
C PHE A 219 9.49 10.09 -41.85
N GLY A 220 8.55 9.15 -41.65
CA GLY A 220 8.60 7.82 -42.24
C GLY A 220 9.76 6.99 -41.66
N LEU A 221 10.03 7.09 -40.39
CA LEU A 221 11.11 6.36 -39.73
C LEU A 221 10.77 4.89 -39.49
N ALA A 222 11.77 4.01 -39.55
CA ALA A 222 11.56 2.58 -39.36
C ALA A 222 11.22 2.16 -37.90
N GLY A 223 11.38 3.06 -36.93
CA GLY A 223 11.14 2.79 -35.52
C GLY A 223 11.24 4.04 -34.64
N ARG A 224 11.01 3.87 -33.33
CA ARG A 224 10.98 4.95 -32.35
C ARG A 224 12.36 5.27 -31.74
N THR A 225 13.42 4.61 -32.19
CA THR A 225 14.77 4.80 -31.71
C THR A 225 15.77 4.78 -32.84
N GLY A 226 16.85 5.57 -32.72
CA GLY A 226 17.92 5.56 -33.71
C GLY A 226 19.08 6.47 -33.33
N PRO A 227 20.14 6.48 -34.13
CA PRO A 227 21.28 7.37 -33.91
C PRO A 227 20.90 8.82 -34.23
N VAL A 228 21.50 9.78 -33.49
CA VAL A 228 21.33 11.22 -33.73
C VAL A 228 21.61 11.62 -35.19
N ALA A 229 22.63 11.01 -35.78
CA ALA A 229 23.02 11.26 -37.17
C ALA A 229 21.87 11.03 -38.18
N GLN A 230 20.97 10.10 -37.91
CA GLN A 230 19.80 9.80 -38.76
C GLN A 230 18.85 11.02 -38.87
N ILE A 231 18.54 11.65 -37.73
CA ILE A 231 17.67 12.83 -37.71
C ILE A 231 18.40 14.07 -38.26
N LEU A 232 19.67 14.26 -37.92
CA LEU A 232 20.44 15.37 -38.46
C LEU A 232 20.56 15.30 -39.99
N ALA A 233 20.65 14.09 -40.55
CA ALA A 233 20.71 13.89 -42.00
C ALA A 233 19.44 14.35 -42.76
N LEU A 234 18.30 14.39 -42.09
CA LEU A 234 17.04 14.88 -42.69
C LEU A 234 17.00 16.41 -42.84
N HIS A 235 17.83 17.14 -42.10
CA HIS A 235 17.91 18.58 -42.18
C HIS A 235 18.76 19.01 -43.41
N THR A 236 18.28 20.04 -44.10
CA THR A 236 19.02 20.55 -45.30
C THR A 236 20.37 21.13 -44.91
N PRO A 237 21.40 21.10 -45.82
CA PRO A 237 22.77 21.50 -45.51
C PRO A 237 22.94 22.87 -44.84
N PRO A 238 22.13 23.92 -45.15
CA PRO A 238 22.26 25.21 -44.49
C PRO A 238 21.94 25.20 -42.99
N TYR A 239 21.07 24.27 -42.50
CA TYR A 239 20.59 24.27 -41.14
C TYR A 239 21.24 23.18 -40.25
N ARG A 240 21.77 22.13 -40.87
CA ARG A 240 22.36 20.99 -40.16
C ARG A 240 23.50 21.38 -39.20
N PRO A 241 24.53 22.15 -39.58
CA PRO A 241 25.62 22.52 -38.72
C PRO A 241 25.17 23.32 -37.47
N ALA A 242 24.25 24.25 -37.65
CA ALA A 242 23.72 25.07 -36.55
C ALA A 242 22.93 24.24 -35.54
N LEU A 243 22.12 23.25 -36.00
CA LEU A 243 21.39 22.35 -35.11
C LEU A 243 22.32 21.43 -34.38
N GLU A 244 23.36 20.90 -35.04
CA GLU A 244 24.39 20.04 -34.42
C GLU A 244 25.16 20.80 -33.35
N GLN A 245 25.57 22.02 -33.61
CA GLN A 245 26.22 22.86 -32.63
C GLN A 245 25.32 23.16 -31.42
N ALA A 246 24.06 23.54 -31.64
CA ALA A 246 23.12 23.82 -30.57
C ALA A 246 22.85 22.59 -29.69
N LEU A 247 22.75 21.40 -30.30
CA LEU A 247 22.62 20.15 -29.57
C LEU A 247 23.85 19.84 -28.70
N GLU A 248 25.08 20.00 -29.23
CA GLU A 248 26.32 19.80 -28.51
C GLU A 248 26.49 20.81 -27.36
N GLU A 249 26.10 22.08 -27.54
CA GLU A 249 26.07 23.08 -26.48
C GLU A 249 25.06 22.71 -25.37
N CYS A 250 23.90 22.20 -25.76
CA CYS A 250 22.92 21.70 -24.79
C CYS A 250 23.45 20.49 -24.01
N ILE A 251 24.15 19.57 -24.66
CA ILE A 251 24.79 18.42 -24.00
C ILE A 251 25.88 18.87 -23.02
N ARG A 252 26.78 19.79 -23.44
CA ARG A 252 27.95 20.18 -22.64
C ARG A 252 27.63 21.18 -21.52
N HIS A 253 26.82 22.17 -21.84
CA HIS A 253 26.57 23.31 -20.95
C HIS A 253 25.15 23.37 -20.41
N GLY A 254 24.23 22.58 -21.00
CA GLY A 254 22.82 22.62 -20.65
C GLY A 254 22.07 23.81 -21.26
N THR A 255 22.66 24.50 -22.22
CA THR A 255 22.05 25.65 -22.89
C THR A 255 20.83 25.20 -23.68
N PRO A 256 19.60 25.69 -23.40
CA PRO A 256 18.43 25.35 -24.17
C PRO A 256 18.54 25.90 -25.60
N PHE A 257 17.91 25.23 -26.56
CA PHE A 257 17.80 25.74 -27.93
C PHE A 257 16.36 25.66 -28.44
N ASP A 258 16.06 26.55 -29.37
CA ASP A 258 14.77 26.62 -30.10
C ASP A 258 15.06 27.16 -31.49
N MET A 259 14.98 26.29 -32.48
CA MET A 259 15.42 26.59 -33.86
C MET A 259 14.37 26.23 -34.88
N LYS A 260 14.30 27.03 -35.93
CA LYS A 260 13.59 26.69 -37.20
C LYS A 260 14.61 26.15 -38.19
N SER A 261 14.30 25.04 -38.79
CA SER A 261 15.10 24.39 -39.82
C SER A 261 14.24 23.81 -40.92
N GLU A 262 14.82 23.59 -42.08
CA GLU A 262 14.18 22.96 -43.19
C GLU A 262 14.60 21.48 -43.25
N VAL A 263 13.63 20.59 -43.43
CA VAL A 263 13.80 19.15 -43.55
C VAL A 263 13.41 18.69 -44.93
N LEU A 264 14.22 17.78 -45.49
CA LEU A 264 14.00 17.12 -46.78
C LEU A 264 13.71 15.64 -46.52
N LEU A 265 12.51 15.21 -46.90
CA LEU A 265 12.15 13.79 -46.88
C LEU A 265 12.24 13.14 -48.27
N ALA A 266 12.19 11.81 -48.26
CA ALA A 266 12.12 11.03 -49.50
C ALA A 266 10.99 11.54 -50.41
N GLY A 267 11.30 11.70 -51.71
CA GLY A 267 10.36 12.27 -52.70
C GLY A 267 10.36 13.80 -52.76
N GLU A 268 11.48 14.46 -52.41
CA GLU A 268 11.72 15.91 -52.51
C GLU A 268 10.68 16.78 -51.79
N ARG A 269 10.09 16.26 -50.73
CA ARG A 269 9.15 17.04 -49.90
C ARG A 269 9.92 17.88 -48.89
N HIS A 270 9.89 19.18 -49.05
CA HIS A 270 10.44 20.17 -48.14
C HIS A 270 9.37 20.66 -47.17
N PHE A 271 9.68 20.76 -45.90
CA PHE A 271 8.86 21.44 -44.91
C PHE A 271 9.66 22.04 -43.76
N TRP A 272 9.10 23.06 -43.18
CA TRP A 272 9.70 23.73 -42.04
C TRP A 272 9.35 23.04 -40.77
N VAL A 273 10.36 22.90 -39.90
CA VAL A 273 10.21 22.36 -38.56
C VAL A 273 10.77 23.34 -37.52
N ARG A 274 10.15 23.36 -36.37
CA ARG A 274 10.71 24.02 -35.18
C ARG A 274 11.09 22.94 -34.20
N THR A 275 12.35 22.92 -33.80
CA THR A 275 12.92 21.96 -32.87
C THR A 275 13.42 22.69 -31.64
N ALA A 276 12.91 22.35 -30.46
CA ALA A 276 13.37 22.87 -29.18
C ALA A 276 13.96 21.74 -28.34
N GLY A 277 15.01 22.03 -27.55
CA GLY A 277 15.65 21.07 -26.68
C GLY A 277 16.08 21.67 -25.35
N LEU A 278 15.96 20.87 -24.29
CA LEU A 278 16.31 21.19 -22.92
C LEU A 278 17.15 20.06 -22.32
N ALA A 279 18.16 20.40 -21.52
CA ALA A 279 18.97 19.44 -20.80
C ALA A 279 18.31 19.00 -19.49
N VAL A 280 18.33 17.71 -19.22
CA VAL A 280 17.93 17.11 -17.95
C VAL A 280 19.21 16.75 -17.20
N ARG A 281 19.30 17.16 -15.94
CA ARG A 281 20.48 16.95 -15.06
C ARG A 281 20.18 15.93 -13.96
N ASP A 282 21.21 15.19 -13.57
CA ASP A 282 21.16 14.33 -12.38
C ASP A 282 21.29 15.16 -11.08
N ALA A 283 21.21 14.47 -9.93
CA ALA A 283 21.39 15.10 -8.62
C ALA A 283 22.79 15.72 -8.40
N GLN A 284 23.78 15.38 -9.23
CA GLN A 284 25.12 15.91 -9.23
C GLN A 284 25.30 17.07 -10.23
N GLY A 285 24.23 17.49 -10.90
CA GLY A 285 24.22 18.59 -11.87
C GLY A 285 24.75 18.25 -13.27
N ARG A 286 25.06 16.97 -13.54
CA ARG A 286 25.56 16.52 -14.87
C ARG A 286 24.39 16.31 -15.81
N VAL A 287 24.54 16.71 -17.06
CA VAL A 287 23.54 16.45 -18.09
C VAL A 287 23.52 14.96 -18.40
N VAL A 288 22.39 14.32 -18.17
CA VAL A 288 22.19 12.86 -18.39
C VAL A 288 21.30 12.58 -19.60
N ARG A 289 20.49 13.58 -20.01
CA ARG A 289 19.58 13.49 -21.14
C ARG A 289 19.34 14.88 -21.72
N VAL A 290 19.09 14.95 -23.00
CA VAL A 290 18.47 16.13 -23.66
C VAL A 290 17.11 15.70 -24.15
N GLN A 291 16.08 16.47 -23.86
CA GLN A 291 14.73 16.21 -24.33
C GLN A 291 14.11 17.43 -24.97
N GLY A 292 13.17 17.22 -25.87
CA GLY A 292 12.60 18.34 -26.56
C GLY A 292 11.34 18.02 -27.36
N ALA A 293 10.87 19.02 -28.05
CA ALA A 293 9.72 18.95 -28.90
C ALA A 293 10.08 19.32 -30.32
N PHE A 294 9.33 18.74 -31.22
CA PHE A 294 9.40 18.99 -32.66
C PHE A 294 8.00 19.35 -33.17
N ARG A 295 7.90 20.38 -33.96
CA ARG A 295 6.63 20.82 -34.54
C ARG A 295 6.79 21.12 -36.03
N THR A 296 5.91 20.57 -36.89
CA THR A 296 5.83 20.93 -38.27
C THR A 296 5.09 22.28 -38.44
N SER A 297 5.63 23.17 -39.29
CA SER A 297 4.91 24.38 -39.72
C SER A 297 4.14 24.09 -40.99
N PRO A 298 2.90 24.58 -41.14
CA PRO A 298 2.21 24.50 -42.43
C PRO A 298 3.03 25.24 -43.50
N ARG A 299 3.01 24.70 -44.71
CA ARG A 299 3.73 25.25 -45.89
C ARG A 299 3.59 26.76 -45.99
N SER A 300 4.71 27.48 -45.97
CA SER A 300 4.83 28.71 -46.71
C SER A 300 5.11 28.32 -48.19
N THR A 301 4.10 28.28 -48.98
CA THR A 301 4.25 28.22 -50.43
C THR A 301 4.85 29.54 -50.87
N ARG A 302 6.19 29.62 -51.01
CA ARG A 302 6.78 30.64 -51.84
C ARG A 302 6.48 30.26 -53.29
N PRO A 303 5.81 31.12 -54.08
CA PRO A 303 5.70 30.89 -55.51
C PRO A 303 7.10 30.99 -56.07
N THR A 304 7.54 29.93 -56.76
CA THR A 304 8.68 30.02 -57.68
C THR A 304 8.38 31.07 -58.70
N ARG A 305 9.00 32.29 -58.62
CA ARG A 305 9.10 33.20 -59.70
C ARG A 305 9.88 32.48 -60.81
N ARG A 306 9.17 32.04 -61.86
CA ARG A 306 9.80 31.82 -63.17
C ARG A 306 10.28 33.16 -63.66
N CYS A 307 11.59 33.37 -63.76
CA CYS A 307 12.17 34.38 -64.61
C CYS A 307 11.96 33.95 -66.09
N ALA A 308 11.29 34.77 -66.83
CA ALA A 308 11.26 34.71 -68.27
C ALA A 308 12.51 35.40 -68.80
#